data_ae0666e8df0a755bfe174990556ac1b5
#
_entry.id   ae0666e8df0a755bfe174990556ac1b5
#
_cell.length_a   1.000
_cell.length_b   1.000
_cell.length_c   1.000
_cell.angle_alpha   90.00
_cell.angle_beta   90.00
_cell.angle_gamma   90.00
#
_symmetry.space_group_name_H-M   'P 1'
#
loop_
_entity.id
_entity.type
_entity.pdbx_description
1 polymer ?
#
loop_
_entity_poly.entity_id
_entity_poly.type
_entity_poly.pdbx_seq_one_letter_code
_entity_poly.pdbx_strand_id
1 'polypeptide(L)' 'MQYNKDSHINNVDDVRKFFHYIVEERNMNFNPDDMFRDYMLADGSNAFTPEECEIYNRLVEEAFKICDKENVDIYEIPR' A
#
# COMPACT_ATOMS: atom_id res chain seq x y z
N MET A 1 -10.54 7.35 -6.08
CA MET A 1 -9.33 7.09 -5.29
C MET A 1 -8.27 8.11 -5.61
N GLN A 2 -7.47 8.51 -4.63
CA GLN A 2 -6.43 9.53 -4.81
C GLN A 2 -5.31 9.10 -5.76
N TYR A 3 -5.07 7.81 -5.85
CA TYR A 3 -4.06 7.24 -6.73
C TYR A 3 -4.71 6.69 -7.99
N ASN A 4 -3.96 6.63 -9.08
CA ASN A 4 -4.44 6.13 -10.36
C ASN A 4 -3.40 5.25 -11.04
N LYS A 5 -3.68 4.80 -12.25
CA LYS A 5 -2.79 3.89 -12.97
C LYS A 5 -1.41 4.46 -13.28
N ASP A 6 -1.28 5.79 -13.23
CA ASP A 6 -0.01 6.47 -13.49
C ASP A 6 0.76 6.80 -12.22
N SER A 7 0.17 6.52 -11.04
CA SER A 7 0.84 6.73 -9.76
C SER A 7 1.89 5.66 -9.51
N HIS A 8 3.01 6.08 -8.91
CA HIS A 8 4.11 5.17 -8.58
C HIS A 8 4.72 5.53 -7.23
N ILE A 9 5.33 4.52 -6.61
CA ILE A 9 6.09 4.69 -5.38
C ILE A 9 7.56 4.73 -5.78
N ASN A 10 8.23 5.86 -5.56
CA ASN A 10 9.61 6.09 -6.00
C ASN A 10 10.62 6.15 -4.85
N ASN A 11 10.15 6.40 -3.64
CA ASN A 11 11.02 6.55 -2.46
C ASN A 11 10.23 6.24 -1.19
N VAL A 12 10.94 6.24 -0.06
CA VAL A 12 10.33 5.92 1.24
C VAL A 12 9.26 6.96 1.62
N ASP A 13 9.45 8.21 1.26
CA ASP A 13 8.47 9.25 1.54
C ASP A 13 7.14 8.96 0.82
N ASP A 14 7.21 8.48 -0.40
CA ASP A 14 6.02 8.08 -1.16
C ASP A 14 5.33 6.89 -0.48
N VAL A 15 6.11 5.96 0.09
CA VAL A 15 5.54 4.84 0.85
C VAL A 15 4.75 5.35 2.04
N ARG A 16 5.30 6.30 2.79
CA ARG A 16 4.63 6.89 3.95
C ARG A 16 3.33 7.56 3.55
N LYS A 17 3.35 8.34 2.50
CA LYS A 17 2.16 9.02 1.99
C LYS A 17 1.09 8.04 1.57
N PHE A 18 1.48 6.99 0.88
CA PHE A 18 0.54 5.97 0.43
C PHE A 18 -0.11 5.24 1.60
N PHE A 19 0.68 4.77 2.56
CA PHE A 19 0.12 4.07 3.72
C PHE A 19 -0.70 4.99 4.61
N HIS A 20 -0.29 6.25 4.75
CA HIS A 20 -1.08 7.22 5.47
C HIS A 20 -2.47 7.36 4.84
N TYR A 21 -2.52 7.47 3.51
CA TYR A 21 -3.78 7.52 2.78
C TYR A 21 -4.64 6.27 3.03
N ILE A 22 -4.03 5.09 2.92
CA ILE A 22 -4.76 3.83 3.08
C ILE A 22 -5.33 3.71 4.49
N VAL A 23 -4.56 4.04 5.50
CA VAL A 23 -4.99 3.92 6.91
C VAL A 23 -6.03 4.98 7.25
N GLU A 24 -5.77 6.24 6.89
CA GLU A 24 -6.63 7.37 7.31
C GLU A 24 -7.86 7.53 6.44
N GLU A 25 -7.73 7.34 5.14
CA GLU A 25 -8.82 7.61 4.20
C GLU A 25 -9.63 6.35 3.87
N ARG A 26 -9.00 5.19 3.87
CA ARG A 26 -9.66 3.94 3.50
C ARG A 26 -9.86 3.01 4.69
N ASN A 27 -9.47 3.43 5.88
CA ASN A 27 -9.67 2.70 7.15
C ASN A 27 -9.09 1.29 7.14
N MET A 28 -7.98 1.08 6.47
CA MET A 28 -7.29 -0.19 6.47
C MET A 28 -6.28 -0.25 7.61
N ASN A 29 -6.17 -1.41 8.24
CA ASN A 29 -5.22 -1.64 9.32
C ASN A 29 -4.11 -2.57 8.84
N PHE A 30 -2.88 -2.25 9.23
CA PHE A 30 -1.72 -3.09 8.93
C PHE A 30 -1.16 -3.62 10.24
N ASN A 31 -0.91 -4.92 10.27
CA ASN A 31 -0.38 -5.62 11.44
C ASN A 31 1.02 -6.12 11.11
N PRO A 32 2.03 -5.81 11.93
CA PRO A 32 3.41 -6.25 11.65
C PRO A 32 3.57 -7.76 11.58
N ASP A 33 2.63 -8.52 12.12
CA ASP A 33 2.67 -9.98 12.03
C ASP A 33 2.05 -10.53 10.74
N ASP A 34 1.40 -9.67 9.95
CA ASP A 34 0.80 -10.09 8.69
C ASP A 34 1.85 -10.29 7.60
N MET A 35 1.55 -11.18 6.69
CA MET A 35 2.41 -11.41 5.53
C MET A 35 2.06 -10.41 4.42
N PHE A 36 3.03 -10.18 3.52
CA PHE A 36 2.84 -9.27 2.40
C PHE A 36 1.52 -9.51 1.65
N ARG A 37 1.23 -10.76 1.36
CA ARG A 37 0.03 -11.11 0.60
C ARG A 37 -1.27 -10.74 1.31
N ASP A 38 -1.22 -10.56 2.64
CA ASP A 38 -2.41 -10.19 3.42
C ASP A 38 -2.82 -8.75 3.17
N TYR A 39 -1.92 -7.95 2.60
CA TYR A 39 -2.21 -6.57 2.24
C TYR A 39 -2.75 -6.44 0.81
N MET A 40 -2.67 -7.52 0.02
CA MET A 40 -3.21 -7.53 -1.33
C MET A 40 -4.73 -7.70 -1.28
N LEU A 41 -5.42 -7.06 -2.18
CA LEU A 41 -6.88 -7.07 -2.19
C LEU A 41 -7.40 -7.96 -3.33
N ALA A 42 -8.45 -8.71 -3.02
CA ALA A 42 -9.26 -9.35 -4.05
C ALA A 42 -10.19 -8.30 -4.67
N ASP A 43 -10.68 -8.56 -5.87
CA ASP A 43 -11.62 -7.67 -6.55
C ASP A 43 -12.84 -7.39 -5.67
N GLY A 44 -13.15 -6.10 -5.52
CA GLY A 44 -14.30 -5.68 -4.74
C GLY A 44 -14.09 -5.61 -3.24
N SER A 45 -12.89 -5.91 -2.75
CA SER A 45 -12.59 -5.87 -1.32
C SER A 45 -12.58 -4.44 -0.79
N ASN A 46 -13.03 -4.26 0.46
CA ASN A 46 -12.98 -2.97 1.17
C ASN A 46 -13.56 -1.81 0.38
N ALA A 47 -14.62 -2.05 -0.39
CA ALA A 47 -15.30 -1.06 -1.21
C ALA A 47 -14.42 -0.48 -2.34
N PHE A 48 -13.30 -1.13 -2.65
CA PHE A 48 -12.52 -0.79 -3.83
C PHE A 48 -13.17 -1.37 -5.08
N THR A 49 -13.15 -0.62 -6.18
CA THR A 49 -13.51 -1.17 -7.49
C THR A 49 -12.41 -2.12 -7.95
N PRO A 50 -12.67 -3.03 -8.92
CA PRO A 50 -11.61 -3.88 -9.47
C PRO A 50 -10.40 -3.09 -9.97
N GLU A 51 -10.62 -1.95 -10.61
CA GLU A 51 -9.54 -1.07 -11.07
C GLU A 51 -8.73 -0.53 -9.88
N GLU A 52 -9.41 -0.10 -8.84
CA GLU A 52 -8.74 0.40 -7.63
C GLU A 52 -7.94 -0.70 -6.94
N CYS A 53 -8.46 -1.92 -6.91
CA CYS A 53 -7.72 -3.05 -6.35
C CYS A 53 -6.40 -3.31 -7.10
N GLU A 54 -6.42 -3.22 -8.42
CA GLU A 54 -5.20 -3.37 -9.22
C GLU A 54 -4.19 -2.28 -8.90
N ILE A 55 -4.64 -1.04 -8.81
CA ILE A 55 -3.78 0.10 -8.49
C ILE A 55 -3.19 -0.07 -7.09
N TYR A 56 -4.04 -0.39 -6.11
CA TYR A 56 -3.62 -0.60 -4.74
C TYR A 56 -2.56 -1.71 -4.65
N ASN A 57 -2.84 -2.86 -5.25
CA ASN A 57 -1.94 -4.00 -5.18
C ASN A 57 -0.59 -3.69 -5.82
N ARG A 58 -0.59 -3.00 -6.94
CA ARG A 58 0.66 -2.58 -7.60
C ARG A 58 1.46 -1.63 -6.72
N LEU A 59 0.79 -0.65 -6.10
CA LEU A 59 1.47 0.31 -5.24
C LEU A 59 2.03 -0.35 -3.98
N VAL A 60 1.31 -1.33 -3.42
CA VAL A 60 1.82 -2.10 -2.29
C VAL A 60 3.08 -2.87 -2.67
N GLU A 61 3.09 -3.50 -3.85
CA GLU A 61 4.29 -4.18 -4.33
C GLU A 61 5.46 -3.22 -4.49
N GLU A 62 5.21 -2.07 -5.10
CA GLU A 62 6.24 -1.05 -5.28
C GLU A 62 6.77 -0.57 -3.94
N ALA A 63 5.88 -0.38 -2.96
CA ALA A 63 6.26 0.04 -1.62
C ALA A 63 7.20 -0.97 -0.96
N PHE A 64 6.88 -2.26 -1.07
CA PHE A 64 7.74 -3.29 -0.51
C PHE A 64 9.11 -3.32 -1.18
N LYS A 65 9.16 -3.14 -2.50
CA LYS A 65 10.43 -3.10 -3.23
C LYS A 65 11.29 -1.90 -2.80
N ILE A 66 10.69 -0.75 -2.62
CA ILE A 66 11.40 0.45 -2.19
C ILE A 66 11.93 0.28 -0.77
N CYS A 67 11.11 -0.22 0.14
CA CYS A 67 11.53 -0.42 1.53
C CYS A 67 12.65 -1.45 1.63
N ASP A 68 12.58 -2.52 0.83
CA ASP A 68 13.63 -3.52 0.78
C ASP A 68 14.95 -2.91 0.28
N LYS A 69 14.86 -2.12 -0.78
CA LYS A 69 16.03 -1.45 -1.36
C LYS A 69 16.67 -0.48 -0.36
N GLU A 70 15.85 0.28 0.37
CA GLU A 70 16.32 1.30 1.30
C GLU A 70 16.57 0.74 2.70
N ASN A 71 16.36 -0.55 2.89
CA ASN A 71 16.58 -1.23 4.17
C ASN A 71 15.68 -0.68 5.28
N VAL A 72 14.43 -0.36 4.95
CA VAL A 72 13.43 0.16 5.87
C VAL A 72 12.40 -0.92 6.14
N ASP A 73 12.00 -1.06 7.41
CA ASP A 73 10.93 -2.01 7.77
C ASP A 73 9.57 -1.39 7.42
N ILE A 74 8.96 -1.91 6.37
CA ILE A 74 7.68 -1.40 5.89
C ILE A 74 6.57 -1.51 6.95
N TYR A 75 6.67 -2.49 7.84
CA TYR A 75 5.65 -2.71 8.87
C TYR A 75 5.66 -1.64 9.96
N GLU A 76 6.70 -0.83 10.02
CA GLU A 76 6.77 0.28 10.97
C GLU A 76 6.18 1.57 10.42
N ILE A 77 6.05 1.68 9.09
CA ILE A 77 5.59 2.92 8.44
C ILE A 77 4.16 3.30 8.80
N PRO A 78 3.17 2.38 8.79
CA PRO A 78 1.77 2.72 9.07
C PRO A 78 1.45 3.08 10.52
N ARG A 79 2.37 2.97 11.41
CA ARG A 79 2.15 3.22 12.84
C ARG A 79 2.22 4.69 13.20
#